data_c7387cee6f103708729e504a39ddf206
#
_entry.id   c7387cee6f103708729e504a39ddf206
#
_cell.length_a   1.000
_cell.length_b   1.000
_cell.length_c   1.000
_cell.angle_alpha   90.00
_cell.angle_beta   90.00
_cell.angle_gamma   90.00
#
_symmetry.space_group_name_H-M   'P 1'
#
loop_
_entity.id
_entity.type
_entity.pdbx_description
1 polymer ?
#
loop_
_entity_poly.entity_id
_entity_poly.type
_entity_poly.pdbx_seq_one_letter_code
_entity_poly.pdbx_strand_id
1 'polypeptide(L)'
;PICDFLDYLVMNVHNTSNNAGKKRNLIRGLCADIKDVSFSLDSKIFGENFEVLPLGIGKNAYRMQEDILFCKERGNANSTFNELVVMSPFLSESVIADFNLTDRALSDCKRTLVTRRSELGKLKASDVDNFTIYTLKDEIIDGEEEISDELADKKKQDIHAKIYLRRKYSDVDLYLGSMNASYSAINKNVEMMLWLGTKNMYLNGDKFLDDIFCGPAGDVKNPFEEVTVADAVLETESDNRNRLEQKIKELNNHESLEVIEKSVRLKLKEKICF
;
A
#
# COMPACT_ATOMS: atom_id res chain seq x y z
N PRO A 1 -18.59 14.33 -0.21
CA PRO A 1 -17.78 13.11 0.07
C PRO A 1 -17.32 13.03 1.53
N ILE A 2 -16.67 14.10 2.11
CA ILE A 2 -16.20 14.06 3.51
C ILE A 2 -17.38 13.92 4.48
N CYS A 3 -18.47 14.64 4.29
CA CYS A 3 -19.67 14.51 5.10
C CYS A 3 -20.29 13.10 4.99
N ASP A 4 -20.31 12.53 3.79
CA ASP A 4 -20.83 11.16 3.58
C ASP A 4 -20.00 10.13 4.36
N PHE A 5 -18.68 10.31 4.40
CA PHE A 5 -17.80 9.49 5.20
C PHE A 5 -18.02 9.68 6.71
N LEU A 6 -18.18 10.93 7.16
CA LEU A 6 -18.48 11.23 8.55
C LEU A 6 -19.84 10.68 8.99
N ASP A 7 -20.85 10.77 8.14
CA ASP A 7 -22.18 10.18 8.39
C ASP A 7 -22.11 8.66 8.46
N TYR A 8 -21.31 8.02 7.58
CA TYR A 8 -21.04 6.59 7.68
C TYR A 8 -20.43 6.22 9.04
N LEU A 9 -19.44 6.98 9.53
CA LEU A 9 -18.84 6.74 10.84
C LEU A 9 -19.88 6.88 11.97
N VAL A 10 -20.76 7.88 11.91
CA VAL A 10 -21.85 8.06 12.89
C VAL A 10 -22.77 6.86 12.94
N MET A 11 -23.14 6.30 11.77
CA MET A 11 -24.04 5.14 11.70
C MET A 11 -23.39 3.86 12.23
N ASN A 12 -22.07 3.74 12.11
CA ASN A 12 -21.34 2.54 12.46
C ASN A 12 -20.65 2.60 13.84
N VAL A 13 -20.80 3.69 14.59
CA VAL A 13 -20.32 3.78 15.98
C VAL A 13 -21.16 2.85 16.87
N HIS A 14 -20.55 1.77 17.34
CA HIS A 14 -21.20 0.85 18.28
C HIS A 14 -21.49 1.51 19.64
N ASN A 15 -22.65 1.19 20.22
CA ASN A 15 -23.09 1.73 21.50
C ASN A 15 -22.33 1.19 22.73
N THR A 16 -21.27 0.42 22.53
CA THR A 16 -20.50 -0.26 23.57
C THR A 16 -19.64 0.66 24.43
N SER A 17 -19.44 1.91 24.04
CA SER A 17 -18.67 2.89 24.83
C SER A 17 -19.61 3.89 25.52
N ASN A 18 -19.35 4.19 26.80
CA ASN A 18 -20.09 5.20 27.56
C ASN A 18 -20.09 6.61 26.92
N ASN A 19 -19.29 6.82 25.89
CA ASN A 19 -19.12 8.09 25.18
C ASN A 19 -19.66 8.07 23.74
N ALA A 20 -20.35 7.00 23.29
CA ALA A 20 -20.82 6.87 21.90
C ALA A 20 -21.72 8.05 21.48
N GLY A 21 -22.62 8.50 22.35
CA GLY A 21 -23.48 9.65 22.09
C GLY A 21 -22.69 10.95 21.91
N LYS A 22 -21.69 11.20 22.76
CA LYS A 22 -20.81 12.38 22.63
C LYS A 22 -20.02 12.35 21.32
N LYS A 23 -19.46 11.21 20.95
CA LYS A 23 -18.71 11.04 19.70
C LYS A 23 -19.60 11.31 18.48
N ARG A 24 -20.81 10.76 18.45
CA ARG A 24 -21.78 11.03 17.37
C ARG A 24 -22.11 12.52 17.25
N ASN A 25 -22.34 13.18 18.37
CA ASN A 25 -22.65 14.63 18.35
C ASN A 25 -21.46 15.46 17.88
N LEU A 26 -20.24 15.12 18.27
CA LEU A 26 -19.03 15.78 17.79
C LEU A 26 -18.85 15.61 16.27
N ILE A 27 -19.05 14.40 15.74
CA ILE A 27 -18.94 14.13 14.30
C ILE A 27 -20.04 14.91 13.55
N ARG A 28 -21.28 14.92 14.04
CA ARG A 28 -22.36 15.71 13.41
C ARG A 28 -22.08 17.21 13.44
N GLY A 29 -21.54 17.72 14.55
CA GLY A 29 -21.09 19.10 14.66
C GLY A 29 -20.02 19.43 13.61
N LEU A 30 -18.98 18.59 13.53
CA LEU A 30 -17.94 18.74 12.51
C LEU A 30 -18.52 18.70 11.07
N CYS A 31 -19.43 17.78 10.79
CA CYS A 31 -20.10 17.71 9.49
C CYS A 31 -20.89 18.99 9.18
N ALA A 32 -21.58 19.58 10.17
CA ALA A 32 -22.28 20.83 10.02
C ALA A 32 -21.30 21.99 9.75
N ASP A 33 -20.18 22.03 10.45
CA ASP A 33 -19.17 23.09 10.32
C ASP A 33 -18.48 23.07 8.93
N ILE A 34 -18.24 21.89 8.36
CA ILE A 34 -17.56 21.74 7.07
C ILE A 34 -18.50 21.73 5.85
N LYS A 35 -19.82 21.65 6.06
CA LYS A 35 -20.80 21.50 4.98
C LYS A 35 -20.72 22.62 3.93
N ASP A 36 -20.48 23.83 4.40
CA ASP A 36 -20.44 25.04 3.56
C ASP A 36 -18.99 25.49 3.29
N VAL A 37 -18.00 24.69 3.68
CA VAL A 37 -16.59 24.99 3.42
C VAL A 37 -16.24 24.58 1.99
N SER A 38 -15.73 25.53 1.23
CA SER A 38 -15.14 25.27 -0.08
C SER A 38 -13.64 25.00 0.08
N PHE A 39 -13.20 23.83 -0.36
CA PHE A 39 -11.78 23.49 -0.39
C PHE A 39 -11.20 23.89 -1.73
N SER A 40 -10.06 24.53 -1.71
CA SER A 40 -9.27 24.84 -2.90
C SER A 40 -7.85 24.31 -2.75
N LEU A 41 -7.27 23.87 -3.85
CA LEU A 41 -5.88 23.43 -3.91
C LEU A 41 -5.06 24.51 -4.61
N ASP A 42 -4.20 25.21 -3.85
CA ASP A 42 -3.24 26.16 -4.43
C ASP A 42 -2.02 25.42 -4.97
N SER A 43 -2.16 24.91 -6.18
CA SER A 43 -1.10 24.15 -6.85
C SER A 43 -1.01 24.50 -8.32
N LYS A 44 0.18 24.88 -8.77
CA LYS A 44 0.46 25.10 -10.19
C LYS A 44 0.44 23.80 -11.01
N ILE A 45 0.64 22.66 -10.35
CA ILE A 45 0.69 21.33 -11.00
C ILE A 45 -0.72 20.78 -11.16
N PHE A 46 -1.52 20.80 -10.09
CA PHE A 46 -2.85 20.17 -10.06
C PHE A 46 -4.00 21.14 -10.30
N GLY A 47 -3.76 22.46 -10.07
CA GLY A 47 -4.82 23.47 -10.14
C GLY A 47 -5.94 23.16 -9.15
N GLU A 48 -7.18 23.21 -9.64
CA GLU A 48 -8.37 22.87 -8.84
C GLU A 48 -8.86 21.41 -9.06
N ASN A 49 -8.08 20.59 -9.76
CA ASN A 49 -8.48 19.22 -10.09
C ASN A 49 -8.14 18.27 -8.95
N PHE A 50 -8.99 18.22 -7.95
CA PHE A 50 -8.88 17.24 -6.87
C PHE A 50 -10.25 16.76 -6.40
N GLU A 51 -10.29 15.55 -5.85
CA GLU A 51 -11.50 14.98 -5.28
C GLU A 51 -11.15 14.02 -4.14
N VAL A 52 -11.90 14.09 -3.04
CA VAL A 52 -11.83 13.12 -1.96
C VAL A 52 -12.80 11.98 -2.25
N LEU A 53 -12.28 10.76 -2.30
CA LEU A 53 -12.99 9.55 -2.69
C LEU A 53 -13.11 8.60 -1.50
N PRO A 54 -14.21 8.61 -0.75
CA PRO A 54 -14.51 7.60 0.25
C PRO A 54 -14.98 6.32 -0.46
N LEU A 55 -14.22 5.24 -0.29
CA LEU A 55 -14.46 3.95 -0.93
C LEU A 55 -15.15 2.99 0.03
N GLY A 56 -15.97 2.08 -0.51
CA GLY A 56 -16.64 1.04 0.27
C GLY A 56 -17.79 1.53 1.14
N ILE A 57 -18.27 2.77 0.95
CA ILE A 57 -19.42 3.34 1.68
C ILE A 57 -20.55 3.72 0.73
N GLY A 58 -21.77 3.75 1.27
CA GLY A 58 -22.95 4.21 0.54
C GLY A 58 -23.60 3.15 -0.35
N LYS A 59 -24.64 3.55 -1.08
CA LYS A 59 -25.43 2.67 -1.95
C LYS A 59 -24.65 2.22 -3.20
N ASN A 60 -23.70 3.05 -3.64
CA ASN A 60 -22.83 2.80 -4.77
C ASN A 60 -21.39 2.77 -4.25
N ALA A 61 -21.03 1.70 -3.52
CA ALA A 61 -19.67 1.49 -3.11
C ALA A 61 -18.77 1.44 -4.35
N TYR A 62 -17.94 2.46 -4.53
CA TYR A 62 -16.99 2.52 -5.63
C TYR A 62 -16.01 1.37 -5.54
N ARG A 63 -15.78 0.70 -6.64
CA ARG A 63 -14.71 -0.27 -6.80
C ARG A 63 -13.52 0.42 -7.44
N MET A 64 -12.41 0.45 -6.74
CA MET A 64 -11.22 1.18 -7.20
C MET A 64 -10.76 0.79 -8.60
N GLN A 65 -10.77 -0.49 -8.93
CA GLN A 65 -10.34 -0.97 -10.24
C GLN A 65 -11.28 -0.52 -11.36
N GLU A 66 -12.58 -0.75 -11.19
CA GLU A 66 -13.55 -0.55 -12.27
C GLU A 66 -13.97 0.91 -12.39
N ASP A 67 -14.16 1.59 -11.26
CA ASP A 67 -14.81 2.89 -11.23
C ASP A 67 -13.82 4.04 -11.11
N ILE A 68 -12.65 3.83 -10.51
CA ILE A 68 -11.68 4.89 -10.23
C ILE A 68 -10.46 4.79 -11.13
N LEU A 69 -9.64 3.73 -11.02
CA LEU A 69 -8.42 3.61 -11.84
C LEU A 69 -8.75 3.52 -13.32
N PHE A 70 -9.86 2.90 -13.66
CA PHE A 70 -10.29 2.71 -15.03
C PHE A 70 -11.49 3.60 -15.44
N CYS A 71 -11.91 4.50 -14.58
CA CYS A 71 -12.81 5.66 -14.80
C CYS A 71 -13.98 5.45 -15.75
N LYS A 72 -14.95 4.64 -15.36
CA LYS A 72 -16.24 4.62 -16.10
C LYS A 72 -17.02 5.93 -15.94
N GLU A 73 -16.91 6.61 -14.79
CA GLU A 73 -17.79 7.73 -14.43
C GLU A 73 -17.35 9.10 -14.98
N ARG A 74 -16.09 9.28 -15.38
CA ARG A 74 -15.60 10.56 -15.89
C ARG A 74 -15.81 10.74 -17.41
N GLY A 75 -16.80 10.08 -17.97
CA GLY A 75 -17.16 10.22 -19.39
C GLY A 75 -16.29 9.45 -20.36
N ASN A 76 -15.32 8.69 -19.88
CA ASN A 76 -14.43 7.88 -20.69
C ASN A 76 -14.78 6.40 -20.58
N ALA A 77 -15.76 5.96 -21.35
CA ALA A 77 -16.18 4.54 -21.43
C ALA A 77 -15.03 3.58 -21.82
N ASN A 78 -13.92 4.11 -22.34
CA ASN A 78 -12.73 3.38 -22.73
C ASN A 78 -11.52 3.99 -22.04
N SER A 79 -11.37 3.74 -20.75
CA SER A 79 -10.22 4.26 -19.98
C SER A 79 -8.96 3.40 -20.20
N THR A 80 -8.47 3.41 -21.40
CA THR A 80 -7.13 2.90 -21.72
C THR A 80 -6.07 3.77 -21.05
N PHE A 81 -4.89 3.24 -20.80
CA PHE A 81 -3.77 3.98 -20.23
C PHE A 81 -2.43 3.59 -20.88
N ASN A 82 -1.51 4.53 -20.86
CA ASN A 82 -0.14 4.38 -21.36
C ASN A 82 0.85 4.07 -20.24
N GLU A 83 0.47 4.36 -19.00
CA GLU A 83 1.36 4.23 -17.86
C GLU A 83 0.55 3.97 -16.59
N LEU A 84 1.06 3.05 -15.77
CA LEU A 84 0.52 2.72 -14.47
C LEU A 84 1.66 2.58 -13.47
N VAL A 85 1.67 3.39 -12.42
CA VAL A 85 2.55 3.21 -11.27
C VAL A 85 1.69 2.81 -10.08
N VAL A 86 2.05 1.73 -9.42
CA VAL A 86 1.42 1.25 -8.20
C VAL A 86 2.46 1.20 -7.09
N MET A 87 2.23 1.95 -6.03
CA MET A 87 3.01 1.85 -4.79
C MET A 87 2.10 1.34 -3.68
N SER A 88 2.42 0.19 -3.11
CA SER A 88 1.60 -0.42 -2.07
C SER A 88 2.41 -1.36 -1.19
N PRO A 89 2.31 -1.23 0.15
CA PRO A 89 3.01 -2.08 1.10
C PRO A 89 2.43 -3.49 1.24
N PHE A 90 1.21 -3.72 0.77
CA PHE A 90 0.53 -5.02 0.84
C PHE A 90 -0.16 -5.32 -0.48
N LEU A 91 0.04 -6.53 -0.97
CA LEU A 91 -0.44 -6.98 -2.26
C LEU A 91 -1.38 -8.18 -2.13
N SER A 92 -2.20 -8.38 -3.17
CA SER A 92 -2.87 -9.64 -3.46
C SER A 92 -2.56 -10.07 -4.89
N GLU A 93 -2.19 -11.33 -5.09
CA GLU A 93 -1.90 -11.93 -6.39
C GLU A 93 -2.96 -11.56 -7.43
N SER A 94 -4.24 -11.77 -7.11
CA SER A 94 -5.36 -11.49 -8.04
C SER A 94 -5.44 -10.03 -8.48
N VAL A 95 -5.13 -9.08 -7.59
CA VAL A 95 -5.19 -7.64 -7.91
C VAL A 95 -4.04 -7.24 -8.84
N ILE A 96 -2.84 -7.75 -8.56
CA ILE A 96 -1.66 -7.45 -9.38
C ILE A 96 -1.77 -8.13 -10.74
N ALA A 97 -2.23 -9.38 -10.79
CA ALA A 97 -2.51 -10.08 -12.04
C ALA A 97 -3.55 -9.34 -12.90
N ASP A 98 -4.62 -8.80 -12.28
CA ASP A 98 -5.60 -7.99 -12.99
C ASP A 98 -4.97 -6.71 -13.58
N PHE A 99 -4.07 -6.04 -12.86
CA PHE A 99 -3.34 -4.89 -13.39
C PHE A 99 -2.36 -5.27 -14.51
N ASN A 100 -1.78 -6.47 -14.42
CA ASN A 100 -0.85 -7.00 -15.40
C ASN A 100 -1.53 -7.38 -16.72
N LEU A 101 -2.69 -8.03 -16.62
CA LEU A 101 -3.40 -8.62 -17.75
C LEU A 101 -4.53 -7.75 -18.32
N THR A 102 -4.73 -6.54 -17.77
CA THR A 102 -5.82 -5.68 -18.22
C THR A 102 -5.72 -5.33 -19.71
N ASP A 103 -6.82 -5.54 -20.45
CA ASP A 103 -7.00 -5.16 -21.85
C ASP A 103 -7.05 -3.63 -22.06
N ARG A 104 -7.07 -2.87 -20.98
CA ARG A 104 -7.10 -1.39 -21.00
C ARG A 104 -5.72 -0.76 -21.14
N ALA A 105 -4.67 -1.54 -20.96
CA ALA A 105 -3.31 -1.08 -21.23
C ALA A 105 -3.08 -0.98 -22.75
N LEU A 106 -2.56 0.16 -23.20
CA LEU A 106 -2.11 0.30 -24.59
C LEU A 106 -0.84 -0.53 -24.81
N SER A 107 -0.53 -0.83 -26.10
CA SER A 107 0.56 -1.73 -26.46
C SER A 107 1.92 -1.38 -25.83
N ASP A 108 2.18 -0.09 -25.65
CA ASP A 108 3.45 0.42 -25.11
C ASP A 108 3.31 0.89 -23.65
N CYS A 109 2.38 0.28 -22.90
CA CYS A 109 2.09 0.68 -21.54
C CYS A 109 3.26 0.34 -20.62
N LYS A 110 3.82 1.37 -19.97
CA LYS A 110 4.76 1.20 -18.88
C LYS A 110 4.01 0.86 -17.59
N ARG A 111 4.43 -0.18 -16.89
CA ARG A 111 3.90 -0.52 -15.57
C ARG A 111 5.03 -0.62 -14.55
N THR A 112 4.86 0.06 -13.44
CA THR A 112 5.83 0.05 -12.33
C THR A 112 5.13 -0.34 -11.03
N LEU A 113 5.70 -1.29 -10.33
CA LEU A 113 5.27 -1.73 -9.01
C LEU A 113 6.36 -1.37 -7.99
N VAL A 114 6.01 -0.59 -6.97
CA VAL A 114 6.89 -0.30 -5.84
C VAL A 114 6.26 -0.92 -4.60
N THR A 115 6.95 -1.87 -3.98
CA THR A 115 6.39 -2.66 -2.88
C THR A 115 7.46 -3.13 -1.92
N ARG A 116 7.04 -3.77 -0.84
CA ARG A 116 7.96 -4.45 0.09
C ARG A 116 8.50 -5.72 -0.53
N ARG A 117 9.77 -6.00 -0.32
CA ARG A 117 10.41 -7.23 -0.80
C ARG A 117 9.66 -8.48 -0.32
N SER A 118 9.21 -8.49 0.93
CA SER A 118 8.43 -9.60 1.52
C SER A 118 7.09 -9.90 0.83
N GLU A 119 6.52 -8.93 0.10
CA GLU A 119 5.26 -9.13 -0.62
C GLU A 119 5.45 -9.87 -1.95
N LEU A 120 6.64 -9.81 -2.53
CA LEU A 120 6.94 -10.45 -3.82
C LEU A 120 6.86 -11.98 -3.75
N GLY A 121 7.13 -12.57 -2.60
CA GLY A 121 6.96 -14.03 -2.39
C GLY A 121 5.52 -14.53 -2.53
N LYS A 122 4.53 -13.63 -2.58
CA LYS A 122 3.11 -13.97 -2.80
C LYS A 122 2.72 -13.98 -4.27
N LEU A 123 3.58 -13.50 -5.15
CA LEU A 123 3.33 -13.32 -6.57
C LEU A 123 4.05 -14.39 -7.38
N LYS A 124 3.49 -14.73 -8.53
CA LYS A 124 4.15 -15.52 -9.56
C LYS A 124 4.77 -14.57 -10.59
N ALA A 125 5.81 -15.02 -11.28
CA ALA A 125 6.42 -14.25 -12.35
C ALA A 125 5.41 -13.83 -13.44
N SER A 126 4.44 -14.70 -13.75
CA SER A 126 3.36 -14.41 -14.70
C SER A 126 2.39 -13.31 -14.27
N ASP A 127 2.33 -13.01 -12.97
CA ASP A 127 1.41 -11.99 -12.45
C ASP A 127 1.99 -10.58 -12.63
N VAL A 128 3.27 -10.47 -12.96
CA VAL A 128 4.03 -9.22 -13.02
C VAL A 128 4.95 -9.11 -14.24
N ASP A 129 4.79 -9.95 -15.24
CA ASP A 129 5.68 -10.01 -16.41
C ASP A 129 5.72 -8.71 -17.25
N ASN A 130 4.72 -7.84 -17.09
CA ASN A 130 4.67 -6.51 -17.69
C ASN A 130 5.08 -5.38 -16.72
N PHE A 131 5.49 -5.70 -15.49
CA PHE A 131 5.89 -4.72 -14.49
C PHE A 131 7.41 -4.62 -14.35
N THR A 132 7.92 -3.40 -14.24
CA THR A 132 9.21 -3.16 -13.59
C THR A 132 8.97 -3.03 -12.09
N ILE A 133 9.69 -3.78 -11.27
CA ILE A 133 9.43 -3.88 -9.83
C ILE A 133 10.58 -3.24 -9.06
N TYR A 134 10.23 -2.42 -8.07
CA TYR A 134 11.18 -1.78 -7.15
C TYR A 134 10.83 -2.08 -5.71
N THR A 135 11.88 -2.29 -4.90
CA THR A 135 11.80 -2.42 -3.44
C THR A 135 12.78 -1.45 -2.78
N LEU A 136 12.60 -1.16 -1.49
CA LEU A 136 13.65 -0.48 -0.73
C LEU A 136 14.87 -1.40 -0.61
N LYS A 137 16.06 -0.80 -0.69
CA LYS A 137 17.33 -1.49 -0.41
C LYS A 137 17.40 -1.93 1.05
N ASP A 138 17.96 -3.10 1.31
CA ASP A 138 18.08 -3.64 2.67
C ASP A 138 18.91 -2.71 3.58
N GLU A 139 19.93 -2.07 3.05
CA GLU A 139 20.77 -1.09 3.77
C GLU A 139 19.93 0.10 4.32
N ILE A 140 18.85 0.48 3.65
CA ILE A 140 17.95 1.55 4.11
C ILE A 140 17.03 1.03 5.23
N ILE A 141 16.56 -0.22 5.09
CA ILE A 141 15.69 -0.87 6.07
C ILE A 141 16.44 -1.13 7.37
N ASP A 142 17.72 -1.51 7.27
CA ASP A 142 18.59 -1.87 8.42
C ASP A 142 19.36 -0.66 8.99
N GLY A 143 19.60 0.39 8.20
CA GLY A 143 20.45 1.52 8.57
C GLY A 143 19.94 2.38 9.73
N GLU A 144 18.69 2.24 10.14
CA GLU A 144 18.16 2.90 11.34
C GLU A 144 18.38 2.11 12.63
N GLU A 145 18.79 0.85 12.55
CA GLU A 145 19.14 0.05 13.75
C GLU A 145 20.41 0.56 14.43
N GLU A 146 21.38 1.12 13.68
CA GLU A 146 22.66 1.61 14.22
C GLU A 146 22.56 2.95 14.98
N ILE A 147 21.52 3.75 14.77
CA ILE A 147 21.44 5.12 15.33
C ILE A 147 20.76 5.18 16.70
N SER A 148 20.19 4.10 17.19
CA SER A 148 19.38 4.17 18.40
C SER A 148 19.44 2.93 19.30
N ASP A 149 20.46 2.87 20.13
CA ASP A 149 20.67 1.86 21.18
C ASP A 149 19.66 1.87 22.35
N GLU A 150 18.61 2.69 22.34
CA GLU A 150 17.83 2.94 23.55
C GLU A 150 16.38 2.43 23.62
N LEU A 151 15.81 1.85 22.56
CA LEU A 151 14.40 1.34 22.65
C LEU A 151 14.19 0.04 21.85
N ALA A 152 13.92 -1.02 22.60
CA ALA A 152 13.78 -2.41 22.14
C ALA A 152 12.53 -2.73 21.29
N ASP A 153 11.88 -1.75 20.66
CA ASP A 153 10.62 -1.97 19.90
C ASP A 153 10.62 -1.21 18.56
N LYS A 154 11.76 -1.18 17.85
CA LYS A 154 11.87 -0.50 16.56
C LYS A 154 11.31 -1.35 15.45
N LYS A 155 10.17 -0.92 14.94
CA LYS A 155 9.67 -1.39 13.65
C LYS A 155 10.61 -0.89 12.55
N LYS A 156 11.21 -1.82 11.81
CA LYS A 156 11.96 -1.50 10.58
C LYS A 156 11.12 -0.56 9.72
N GLN A 157 11.69 0.55 9.28
CA GLN A 157 11.01 1.43 8.33
C GLN A 157 10.92 0.72 6.98
N ASP A 158 9.75 0.71 6.42
CA ASP A 158 9.49 0.09 5.12
C ASP A 158 8.39 0.90 4.42
N ILE A 159 8.17 0.60 3.14
CA ILE A 159 7.14 1.26 2.34
C ILE A 159 5.79 1.17 3.05
N HIS A 160 5.14 2.32 3.25
CA HIS A 160 3.77 2.39 3.78
C HIS A 160 2.84 3.23 2.89
N ALA A 161 3.35 3.89 1.87
CA ALA A 161 2.57 4.68 0.92
C ALA A 161 1.62 3.81 0.10
N LYS A 162 0.44 4.31 -0.21
CA LYS A 162 -0.52 3.75 -1.14
C LYS A 162 -0.80 4.80 -2.19
N ILE A 163 -0.17 4.61 -3.34
CA ILE A 163 -0.16 5.58 -4.44
C ILE A 163 -0.44 4.84 -5.73
N TYR A 164 -1.32 5.42 -6.54
CA TYR A 164 -1.57 4.93 -7.88
C TYR A 164 -1.47 6.13 -8.83
N LEU A 165 -0.62 6.03 -9.84
CA LEU A 165 -0.54 7.01 -10.91
C LEU A 165 -0.93 6.33 -12.22
N ARG A 166 -1.88 6.92 -12.91
CA ARG A 166 -2.32 6.48 -14.23
C ARG A 166 -2.16 7.62 -15.21
N ARG A 167 -1.57 7.34 -16.35
CA ARG A 167 -1.49 8.32 -17.46
C ARG A 167 -2.22 7.80 -18.68
N LYS A 168 -3.01 8.68 -19.28
CA LYS A 168 -3.62 8.47 -20.58
C LYS A 168 -3.26 9.64 -21.49
N TYR A 169 -2.33 9.42 -22.42
CA TYR A 169 -1.80 10.45 -23.31
C TYR A 169 -1.29 11.66 -22.51
N SER A 170 -2.01 12.79 -22.57
CA SER A 170 -1.67 14.04 -21.88
C SER A 170 -2.22 14.13 -20.46
N ASP A 171 -3.16 13.27 -20.07
CA ASP A 171 -3.85 13.35 -18.79
C ASP A 171 -3.24 12.38 -17.78
N VAL A 172 -3.03 12.87 -16.57
CA VAL A 172 -2.47 12.11 -15.46
C VAL A 172 -3.40 12.20 -14.28
N ASP A 173 -3.74 11.04 -13.74
CA ASP A 173 -4.50 10.86 -12.51
C ASP A 173 -3.57 10.29 -11.44
N LEU A 174 -3.41 11.00 -10.34
CA LEU A 174 -2.67 10.57 -9.17
C LEU A 174 -3.65 10.32 -8.02
N TYR A 175 -3.59 9.15 -7.42
CA TYR A 175 -4.40 8.75 -6.28
C TYR A 175 -3.49 8.48 -5.07
N LEU A 176 -3.79 9.10 -3.95
CA LEU A 176 -3.07 8.97 -2.68
C LEU A 176 -4.06 8.59 -1.58
N GLY A 177 -3.71 7.68 -0.70
CA GLY A 177 -4.63 7.39 0.40
C GLY A 177 -4.33 6.13 1.20
N SER A 178 -5.40 5.50 1.70
CA SER A 178 -5.29 4.35 2.60
C SER A 178 -5.32 2.99 1.89
N MET A 179 -5.78 2.93 0.62
CA MET A 179 -6.10 1.69 -0.06
C MET A 179 -4.86 0.94 -0.58
N ASN A 180 -4.61 -0.24 -0.06
CA ASN A 180 -3.59 -1.15 -0.57
C ASN A 180 -4.01 -1.82 -1.89
N ALA A 181 -3.04 -2.28 -2.67
CA ALA A 181 -3.26 -3.12 -3.85
C ALA A 181 -3.59 -4.56 -3.44
N SER A 182 -4.58 -4.72 -2.57
CA SER A 182 -5.03 -5.99 -2.01
C SER A 182 -6.52 -6.19 -2.20
N TYR A 183 -6.92 -7.46 -2.31
CA TYR A 183 -8.32 -7.83 -2.52
C TYR A 183 -9.24 -7.25 -1.43
N SER A 184 -8.81 -7.28 -0.17
CA SER A 184 -9.61 -6.77 0.93
C SER A 184 -9.77 -5.26 0.88
N ALA A 185 -8.71 -4.52 0.57
CA ALA A 185 -8.76 -3.07 0.45
C ALA A 185 -9.69 -2.62 -0.69
N ILE A 186 -9.62 -3.31 -1.84
CA ILE A 186 -10.42 -2.96 -3.03
C ILE A 186 -11.89 -3.36 -2.86
N ASN A 187 -12.18 -4.52 -2.24
CA ASN A 187 -13.52 -5.11 -2.31
C ASN A 187 -14.30 -5.12 -0.99
N LYS A 188 -13.64 -4.94 0.17
CA LYS A 188 -14.27 -5.15 1.48
C LYS A 188 -14.10 -4.01 2.45
N ASN A 189 -12.97 -3.33 2.42
CA ASN A 189 -12.66 -2.29 3.39
C ASN A 189 -13.34 -0.97 3.05
N VAL A 190 -13.47 -0.14 4.06
CA VAL A 190 -13.70 1.28 3.87
C VAL A 190 -12.35 1.96 3.78
N GLU A 191 -12.11 2.61 2.67
CA GLU A 191 -10.85 3.29 2.35
C GLU A 191 -11.11 4.73 1.96
N MET A 192 -10.10 5.57 2.06
CA MET A 192 -10.17 6.95 1.61
C MET A 192 -9.01 7.25 0.67
N MET A 193 -9.33 7.78 -0.51
CA MET A 193 -8.35 8.21 -1.49
C MET A 193 -8.54 9.68 -1.81
N LEU A 194 -7.47 10.35 -2.13
CA LEU A 194 -7.45 11.67 -2.75
C LEU A 194 -7.05 11.51 -4.21
N TRP A 195 -7.88 11.98 -5.11
CA TRP A 195 -7.54 12.10 -6.52
C TRP A 195 -7.02 13.49 -6.84
N LEU A 196 -5.96 13.53 -7.62
CA LEU A 196 -5.34 14.74 -8.14
C LEU A 196 -5.15 14.58 -9.65
N GLY A 197 -5.78 15.46 -10.43
CA GLY A 197 -5.68 15.46 -11.89
C GLY A 197 -4.66 16.47 -12.40
N THR A 198 -3.83 16.08 -13.37
CA THR A 198 -2.85 16.98 -13.98
C THR A 198 -2.52 16.58 -15.42
N LYS A 199 -1.56 17.25 -16.02
CA LYS A 199 -1.07 16.96 -17.37
C LYS A 199 0.33 16.34 -17.35
N ASN A 200 0.60 15.48 -18.31
CA ASN A 200 1.88 14.81 -18.52
C ASN A 200 3.09 15.76 -18.54
N MET A 201 2.90 17.00 -19.00
CA MET A 201 3.97 17.98 -18.97
C MET A 201 4.44 18.38 -17.55
N TYR A 202 3.57 18.27 -16.58
CA TYR A 202 3.88 18.59 -15.18
C TYR A 202 4.28 17.35 -14.38
N LEU A 203 3.56 16.25 -14.55
CA LEU A 203 3.77 14.99 -13.84
C LEU A 203 3.54 13.81 -14.78
N ASN A 204 4.38 12.79 -14.69
CA ASN A 204 4.21 11.46 -15.27
C ASN A 204 4.92 10.43 -14.39
N GLY A 205 4.86 9.16 -14.74
CA GLY A 205 5.49 8.11 -13.95
C GLY A 205 6.99 8.29 -13.80
N ASP A 206 7.71 8.63 -14.87
CA ASP A 206 9.16 8.85 -14.83
C ASP A 206 9.52 9.98 -13.85
N LYS A 207 8.88 11.15 -13.97
CA LYS A 207 9.10 12.28 -13.06
C LYS A 207 8.73 11.97 -11.61
N PHE A 208 7.61 11.27 -11.42
CA PHE A 208 7.15 10.86 -10.10
C PHE A 208 8.15 9.91 -9.43
N LEU A 209 8.67 8.94 -10.19
CA LEU A 209 9.65 8.00 -9.69
C LEU A 209 11.01 8.67 -9.45
N ASP A 210 11.46 9.57 -10.34
CA ASP A 210 12.70 10.35 -10.14
C ASP A 210 12.66 11.16 -8.83
N ASP A 211 11.51 11.80 -8.55
CA ASP A 211 11.34 12.57 -7.31
C ASP A 211 11.37 11.68 -6.04
N ILE A 212 10.72 10.50 -6.09
CA ILE A 212 10.70 9.56 -4.96
C ILE A 212 12.04 8.84 -4.80
N PHE A 213 12.67 8.46 -5.92
CA PHE A 213 13.91 7.70 -5.92
C PHE A 213 15.14 8.58 -5.64
N CYS A 214 14.99 9.91 -5.62
CA CYS A 214 16.07 10.85 -5.37
C CYS A 214 17.25 10.71 -6.35
N GLY A 215 17.00 10.17 -7.54
CA GLY A 215 18.01 10.01 -8.60
C GLY A 215 17.82 8.73 -9.41
N PRO A 216 18.64 8.55 -10.45
CA PRO A 216 18.55 7.40 -11.33
C PRO A 216 18.86 6.08 -10.61
N ALA A 217 18.42 4.98 -11.22
CA ALA A 217 18.72 3.64 -10.71
C ALA A 217 20.22 3.43 -10.57
N GLY A 218 20.65 2.94 -9.40
CA GLY A 218 22.07 2.73 -9.08
C GLY A 218 22.80 3.92 -8.44
N ASP A 219 22.16 5.10 -8.34
CA ASP A 219 22.70 6.20 -7.54
C ASP A 219 22.69 5.81 -6.04
N VAL A 220 23.75 6.22 -5.32
CA VAL A 220 23.88 6.01 -3.86
C VAL A 220 22.71 6.66 -3.10
N LYS A 221 22.17 7.75 -3.62
CA LYS A 221 21.04 8.46 -3.01
C LYS A 221 19.68 7.82 -3.28
N ASN A 222 19.59 6.96 -4.30
CA ASN A 222 18.34 6.26 -4.61
C ASN A 222 18.13 5.13 -3.59
N PRO A 223 17.09 5.21 -2.73
CA PRO A 223 16.83 4.21 -1.72
C PRO A 223 16.19 2.92 -2.29
N PHE A 224 15.84 2.92 -3.58
CA PHE A 224 15.17 1.80 -4.22
C PHE A 224 16.12 1.02 -5.14
N GLU A 225 15.81 -0.23 -5.33
CA GLU A 225 16.47 -1.11 -6.28
C GLU A 225 15.43 -1.88 -7.11
N GLU A 226 15.79 -2.15 -8.36
CA GLU A 226 15.00 -2.98 -9.25
C GLU A 226 15.23 -4.45 -8.91
N VAL A 227 14.14 -5.22 -8.81
CA VAL A 227 14.18 -6.63 -8.41
C VAL A 227 13.25 -7.46 -9.28
N THR A 228 13.49 -8.76 -9.32
CA THR A 228 12.56 -9.74 -9.88
C THR A 228 11.88 -10.56 -8.78
N VAL A 229 10.75 -11.17 -9.09
CA VAL A 229 10.08 -12.09 -8.16
C VAL A 229 10.99 -13.28 -7.81
N ALA A 230 11.80 -13.76 -8.76
CA ALA A 230 12.72 -14.85 -8.54
C ALA A 230 13.80 -14.51 -7.50
N ASP A 231 14.38 -13.32 -7.58
CA ASP A 231 15.39 -12.85 -6.62
C ASP A 231 14.81 -12.76 -5.20
N ALA A 232 13.62 -12.20 -5.08
CA ALA A 232 12.95 -12.05 -3.79
C ALA A 232 12.55 -13.40 -3.15
N VAL A 233 12.17 -14.39 -3.94
CA VAL A 233 11.85 -15.74 -3.44
C VAL A 233 13.11 -16.44 -2.91
N LEU A 234 14.23 -16.37 -3.63
CA LEU A 234 15.49 -16.97 -3.21
C LEU A 234 16.00 -16.39 -1.88
N GLU A 235 15.92 -15.07 -1.71
CA GLU A 235 16.32 -14.42 -0.47
C GLU A 235 15.40 -14.77 0.70
N THR A 236 14.07 -14.79 0.47
CA THR A 236 13.10 -15.17 1.51
C THR A 236 13.32 -16.62 1.98
N GLU A 237 13.65 -17.54 1.10
CA GLU A 237 13.98 -18.91 1.47
C GLU A 237 15.28 -18.98 2.29
N SER A 238 16.30 -18.21 1.90
CA SER A 238 17.57 -18.11 2.63
C SER A 238 17.37 -17.53 4.03
N ASP A 239 16.60 -16.44 4.14
CA ASP A 239 16.31 -15.81 5.43
C ASP A 239 15.49 -16.71 6.34
N ASN A 240 14.47 -17.37 5.84
CA ASN A 240 13.68 -18.34 6.59
C ASN A 240 14.53 -19.53 7.07
N ARG A 241 15.48 -19.99 6.26
CA ARG A 241 16.41 -21.04 6.64
C ARG A 241 17.33 -20.59 7.77
N ASN A 242 17.89 -19.39 7.67
CA ASN A 242 18.76 -18.82 8.71
C ASN A 242 17.99 -18.61 10.03
N ARG A 243 16.76 -18.10 9.96
CA ARG A 243 15.87 -17.93 11.13
C ARG A 243 15.53 -19.29 11.76
N LEU A 244 15.24 -20.31 10.95
CA LEU A 244 15.00 -21.66 11.45
C LEU A 244 16.24 -22.23 12.14
N GLU A 245 17.42 -22.11 11.55
CA GLU A 245 18.69 -22.56 12.14
C GLU A 245 18.98 -21.84 13.47
N GLN A 246 18.70 -20.53 13.54
CA GLN A 246 18.83 -19.76 14.77
C GLN A 246 17.86 -20.26 15.84
N LYS A 247 16.59 -20.51 15.49
CA LYS A 247 15.61 -21.08 16.42
C LYS A 247 15.97 -22.49 16.88
N ILE A 248 16.52 -23.32 16.01
CA ILE A 248 17.04 -24.65 16.38
C ILE A 248 18.20 -24.52 17.38
N LYS A 249 19.13 -23.57 17.18
CA LYS A 249 20.23 -23.29 18.13
C LYS A 249 19.70 -22.83 19.49
N GLU A 250 18.73 -21.93 19.50
CA GLU A 250 18.05 -21.47 20.72
C GLU A 250 17.41 -22.64 21.46
N LEU A 251 16.68 -23.51 20.74
CA LEU A 251 16.06 -24.72 21.30
C LEU A 251 17.07 -25.70 21.89
N ASN A 252 18.19 -25.91 21.20
CA ASN A 252 19.27 -26.81 21.67
C ASN A 252 20.00 -26.31 22.93
N ASN A 253 19.94 -25.02 23.21
CA ASN A 253 20.52 -24.39 24.39
C ASN A 253 19.62 -24.46 25.63
N HIS A 254 18.39 -24.99 25.51
CA HIS A 254 17.49 -25.17 26.66
C HIS A 254 17.71 -26.49 27.38
N GLU A 255 17.82 -26.41 28.71
CA GLU A 255 18.30 -27.50 29.55
C GLU A 255 17.34 -28.67 29.78
N SER A 256 16.04 -28.56 29.41
CA SER A 256 15.12 -29.68 29.64
C SER A 256 13.91 -29.70 28.69
N LEU A 257 13.64 -30.88 28.17
CA LEU A 257 12.41 -31.26 27.49
C LEU A 257 11.57 -32.13 28.44
N GLU A 258 10.35 -31.72 28.72
CA GLU A 258 9.38 -32.51 29.50
C GLU A 258 8.39 -33.17 28.56
N VAL A 259 8.34 -34.51 28.56
CA VAL A 259 7.40 -35.30 27.75
C VAL A 259 6.20 -35.61 28.63
N ILE A 260 5.01 -35.12 28.28
CA ILE A 260 3.77 -35.39 28.99
C ILE A 260 2.83 -36.14 28.04
N GLU A 261 2.62 -37.42 28.32
CA GLU A 261 1.78 -38.36 27.53
C GLU A 261 2.09 -38.34 26.02
N LYS A 262 1.35 -37.62 25.22
CA LYS A 262 1.51 -37.52 23.77
C LYS A 262 2.01 -36.15 23.28
N SER A 263 2.44 -35.28 24.19
CA SER A 263 2.92 -33.93 23.87
C SER A 263 4.30 -33.67 24.51
N VAL A 264 5.13 -32.91 23.81
CA VAL A 264 6.43 -32.45 24.31
C VAL A 264 6.26 -31.00 24.77
N ARG A 265 6.53 -30.73 26.05
CA ARG A 265 6.62 -29.36 26.55
C ARG A 265 8.07 -28.94 26.70
N LEU A 266 8.40 -27.84 26.10
CA LEU A 266 9.67 -27.17 26.30
C LEU A 266 9.60 -26.32 27.57
N LYS A 267 10.46 -26.60 28.54
CA LYS A 267 10.61 -25.76 29.72
C LYS A 267 11.69 -24.73 29.41
N LEU A 268 11.28 -23.51 29.18
CA LEU A 268 12.18 -22.41 28.84
C LEU A 268 12.51 -21.64 30.09
N LYS A 269 13.79 -21.25 30.26
CA LYS A 269 14.22 -20.30 31.30
C LYS A 269 13.66 -18.91 31.05
N GLU A 270 13.44 -18.56 29.78
CA GLU A 270 12.86 -17.29 29.32
C GLU A 270 11.78 -17.54 28.26
N LYS A 271 10.87 -16.57 28.14
CA LYS A 271 9.80 -16.62 27.14
C LYS A 271 10.41 -16.45 25.74
N ILE A 272 10.42 -17.49 24.91
CA ILE A 272 10.72 -17.38 23.49
C ILE A 272 9.43 -16.89 22.81
N CYS A 273 9.45 -15.71 22.19
CA CYS A 273 8.38 -15.24 21.32
C CYS A 273 8.59 -15.82 19.92
N PHE A 274 7.59 -16.57 19.44
CA PHE A 274 7.54 -17.10 18.07
C PHE A 274 6.86 -16.09 17.15
#